data_030eee3dc20b19dc49b9ef193d3c7424
#
_entry.id   030eee3dc20b19dc49b9ef193d3c7424
#
_cell.length_a   1.000
_cell.length_b   1.000
_cell.length_c   1.000
_cell.angle_alpha   90.00
_cell.angle_beta   90.00
_cell.angle_gamma   90.00
#
_symmetry.space_group_name_H-M   'P 1'
#
loop_
_entity.id
_entity.type
_entity.pdbx_description
1 polymer ?
#
loop_
_entity_poly.entity_id
_entity_poly.type
_entity_poly.pdbx_seq_one_letter_code
_entity_poly.pdbx_strand_id
1 'polypeptide(L)'
;MLPHLVADGDPLRLWALSDLHVSHAENREALENLPACPDDWLILAGDVTHGAQRLEACFARLTPKFRQVVWVPGNHELWTIPDAPPGLRGVDLYEHLVGIARNHGVLTPEDPYPVVELRDGPVLIAPLFLLYDYSFRPGHVPRDEVVRWARETRAVCSDEVMLHPDPWPDRDSWCAARCEDAAARLASAPADLPKLLVNHYPLEERHAVLPRIPRFTPWCGTRRTQGWHRRFNACAVVYGHLHIRDTHWLDGVPFQEVSLGYPGQWDRRRGIAAYLREVTTS
;
A
#
# COMPACT_ATOMS: atom_id res chain seq x y z
N MET A 1 -20.96 18.13 8.26
CA MET A 1 -20.47 18.56 9.58
C MET A 1 -19.05 18.04 9.67
N LEU A 2 -18.04 18.91 9.49
CA LEU A 2 -16.64 18.53 9.55
C LEU A 2 -16.28 18.24 11.02
N PRO A 3 -15.57 17.13 11.33
CA PRO A 3 -15.10 16.89 12.67
C PRO A 3 -13.94 17.82 13.03
N HIS A 4 -13.97 18.30 14.23
CA HIS A 4 -13.29 19.42 14.83
C HIS A 4 -11.77 19.39 14.83
N LEU A 5 -11.22 20.59 14.63
CA LEU A 5 -9.87 21.08 14.84
C LEU A 5 -9.28 20.66 16.19
N VAL A 6 -8.06 20.19 16.15
CA VAL A 6 -7.21 19.97 17.33
C VAL A 6 -6.56 21.31 17.66
N ALA A 7 -6.74 21.78 18.92
CA ALA A 7 -6.08 22.93 19.46
C ALA A 7 -4.79 22.52 20.18
N ASP A 8 -3.76 23.36 20.02
CA ASP A 8 -2.55 23.44 20.84
C ASP A 8 -1.74 22.15 21.07
N GLY A 9 -0.97 21.77 20.05
CA GLY A 9 0.08 20.75 20.10
C GLY A 9 0.97 20.88 18.86
N ASP A 10 2.08 20.19 18.83
CA ASP A 10 2.88 20.05 17.61
C ASP A 10 1.98 19.55 16.46
N PRO A 11 2.22 20.03 15.22
CA PRO A 11 1.40 19.61 14.07
C PRO A 11 1.44 18.09 13.91
N LEU A 12 0.28 17.51 13.56
CA LEU A 12 0.14 16.09 13.30
C LEU A 12 1.20 15.61 12.30
N ARG A 13 1.91 14.54 12.61
CA ARG A 13 2.83 13.87 11.69
C ARG A 13 2.17 12.62 11.12
N LEU A 14 2.48 12.38 9.84
CA LEU A 14 2.10 11.14 9.17
C LEU A 14 3.34 10.26 9.02
N TRP A 15 3.30 9.11 9.68
CA TRP A 15 4.33 8.09 9.55
C TRP A 15 3.88 7.03 8.54
N ALA A 16 4.81 6.48 7.79
CA ALA A 16 4.52 5.41 6.83
C ALA A 16 5.52 4.27 6.91
N LEU A 17 5.01 3.07 6.74
CA LEU A 17 5.74 1.81 6.55
C LEU A 17 4.95 0.93 5.59
N SER A 18 5.64 0.04 4.89
CA SER A 18 5.04 -1.08 4.15
C SER A 18 5.94 -2.30 4.20
N ASP A 19 5.48 -3.40 3.64
CA ASP A 19 6.25 -4.62 3.46
C ASP A 19 6.87 -5.11 4.79
N LEU A 20 6.06 -5.08 5.83
CA LEU A 20 6.46 -5.52 7.17
C LEU A 20 6.73 -7.03 7.22
N HIS A 21 6.01 -7.80 6.41
CA HIS A 21 6.17 -9.26 6.30
C HIS A 21 6.33 -9.96 7.65
N VAL A 22 5.46 -9.65 8.62
CA VAL A 22 5.55 -10.19 9.99
C VAL A 22 5.25 -11.68 10.10
N SER A 23 4.96 -12.35 9.00
CA SER A 23 5.04 -13.81 8.90
C SER A 23 6.45 -14.32 9.18
N HIS A 24 7.48 -13.52 8.88
CA HIS A 24 8.86 -13.78 9.29
C HIS A 24 9.06 -13.41 10.77
N ALA A 25 9.67 -14.33 11.54
CA ALA A 25 9.84 -14.16 12.97
C ALA A 25 10.63 -12.89 13.33
N GLU A 26 11.69 -12.61 12.58
CA GLU A 26 12.58 -11.47 12.81
C GLU A 26 11.85 -10.12 12.61
N ASN A 27 11.00 -10.03 11.59
CA ASN A 27 10.23 -8.81 11.34
C ASN A 27 9.12 -8.64 12.38
N ARG A 28 8.50 -9.76 12.81
CA ARG A 28 7.48 -9.76 13.85
C ARG A 28 8.07 -9.33 15.20
N GLU A 29 9.26 -9.82 15.56
CA GLU A 29 9.99 -9.40 16.75
C GLU A 29 10.37 -7.91 16.69
N ALA A 30 10.81 -7.45 15.53
CA ALA A 30 11.15 -6.04 15.33
C ALA A 30 9.92 -5.11 15.52
N LEU A 31 8.73 -5.54 15.14
CA LEU A 31 7.50 -4.76 15.27
C LEU A 31 7.19 -4.41 16.75
N GLU A 32 7.59 -5.26 17.70
CA GLU A 32 7.41 -4.97 19.14
C GLU A 32 8.15 -3.69 19.56
N ASN A 33 9.27 -3.41 18.88
CA ASN A 33 10.13 -2.26 19.16
C ASN A 33 9.76 -1.01 18.36
N LEU A 34 8.65 -1.02 17.62
CA LEU A 34 8.16 0.18 16.96
C LEU A 34 7.74 1.22 18.01
N PRO A 35 8.24 2.47 17.94
CA PRO A 35 7.91 3.49 18.93
C PRO A 35 6.41 3.80 18.96
N ALA A 36 5.91 4.24 20.08
CA ALA A 36 4.58 4.82 20.20
C ALA A 36 4.64 6.31 19.86
N CYS A 37 3.72 6.73 18.99
CA CYS A 37 3.51 8.12 18.60
C CYS A 37 1.99 8.41 18.71
N PRO A 38 1.46 8.55 19.96
CA PRO A 38 0.03 8.56 20.23
C PRO A 38 -0.70 9.77 19.65
N ASP A 39 -0.01 10.81 19.29
CA ASP A 39 -0.55 12.02 18.67
C ASP A 39 -0.51 12.00 17.13
N ASP A 40 0.21 11.03 16.56
CA ASP A 40 0.49 10.92 15.12
C ASP A 40 -0.31 9.80 14.46
N TRP A 41 -0.32 9.80 13.13
CA TRP A 41 -0.95 8.76 12.32
C TRP A 41 0.09 7.82 11.71
N LEU A 42 -0.28 6.55 11.54
CA LEU A 42 0.49 5.55 10.83
C LEU A 42 -0.20 5.10 9.55
N ILE A 43 0.50 5.16 8.43
CA ILE A 43 0.10 4.60 7.15
C ILE A 43 0.82 3.27 6.95
N LEU A 44 0.07 2.20 6.77
CA LEU A 44 0.54 0.87 6.38
C LEU A 44 0.25 0.67 4.89
N ALA A 45 1.27 0.81 4.06
CA ALA A 45 1.12 0.76 2.60
C ALA A 45 1.24 -0.67 2.04
N GLY A 46 0.59 -1.64 2.70
CA GLY A 46 0.45 -3.02 2.26
C GLY A 46 1.59 -3.95 2.67
N ASP A 47 1.39 -5.24 2.40
CA ASP A 47 2.31 -6.33 2.71
C ASP A 47 2.76 -6.35 4.19
N VAL A 48 1.79 -6.07 5.08
CA VAL A 48 1.98 -6.24 6.53
C VAL A 48 2.24 -7.72 6.83
N THR A 49 1.42 -8.60 6.25
CA THR A 49 1.55 -10.04 6.41
C THR A 49 0.67 -10.79 5.40
N HIS A 50 0.79 -12.10 5.36
CA HIS A 50 -0.25 -13.00 4.85
C HIS A 50 -1.00 -13.66 6.01
N GLY A 51 -2.30 -13.90 5.82
CA GLY A 51 -3.19 -14.54 6.79
C GLY A 51 -3.87 -13.57 7.76
N ALA A 52 -5.20 -13.68 7.81
CA ALA A 52 -6.10 -12.80 8.53
C ALA A 52 -5.77 -12.66 10.03
N GLN A 53 -5.51 -13.76 10.73
CA GLN A 53 -5.18 -13.74 12.16
C GLN A 53 -3.90 -12.96 12.47
N ARG A 54 -2.89 -13.04 11.60
CA ARG A 54 -1.65 -12.28 11.80
C ARG A 54 -1.86 -10.81 11.53
N LEU A 55 -2.68 -10.47 10.52
CA LEU A 55 -3.04 -9.08 10.26
C LEU A 55 -3.80 -8.48 11.44
N GLU A 56 -4.78 -9.19 11.98
CA GLU A 56 -5.51 -8.81 13.20
C GLU A 56 -4.57 -8.57 14.37
N ALA A 57 -3.63 -9.49 14.62
CA ALA A 57 -2.63 -9.34 15.66
C ALA A 57 -1.71 -8.12 15.46
N CYS A 58 -1.42 -7.76 14.21
CA CYS A 58 -0.66 -6.55 13.89
C CYS A 58 -1.46 -5.29 14.21
N PHE A 59 -2.73 -5.23 13.81
CA PHE A 59 -3.58 -4.10 14.12
C PHE A 59 -3.75 -3.92 15.64
N ALA A 60 -4.00 -5.01 16.37
CA ALA A 60 -4.10 -4.97 17.83
C ALA A 60 -2.83 -4.41 18.52
N ARG A 61 -1.64 -4.59 17.91
CA ARG A 61 -0.38 -4.05 18.42
C ARG A 61 -0.10 -2.61 18.02
N LEU A 62 -0.56 -2.21 16.84
CA LEU A 62 -0.23 -0.90 16.26
C LEU A 62 -1.23 0.18 16.65
N THR A 63 -2.53 -0.13 16.72
CA THR A 63 -3.56 0.87 17.04
C THR A 63 -3.38 1.54 18.41
N PRO A 64 -2.88 0.87 19.48
CA PRO A 64 -2.59 1.57 20.73
C PRO A 64 -1.37 2.51 20.68
N LYS A 65 -0.53 2.38 19.65
CA LYS A 65 0.72 3.16 19.52
C LYS A 65 0.55 4.46 18.74
N PHE A 66 -0.54 4.60 17.95
CA PHE A 66 -0.80 5.74 17.10
C PHE A 66 -2.24 6.25 17.31
N ARG A 67 -2.43 7.54 17.09
CA ARG A 67 -3.77 8.15 17.15
C ARG A 67 -4.72 7.54 16.13
N GLN A 68 -4.22 7.23 14.95
CA GLN A 68 -4.96 6.58 13.88
C GLN A 68 -4.02 5.72 13.03
N VAL A 69 -4.52 4.58 12.59
CA VAL A 69 -3.85 3.74 11.60
C VAL A 69 -4.68 3.73 10.32
N VAL A 70 -4.01 3.91 9.19
CA VAL A 70 -4.57 3.77 7.83
C VAL A 70 -3.88 2.59 7.18
N TRP A 71 -4.63 1.69 6.58
CA TRP A 71 -4.08 0.51 5.90
C TRP A 71 -4.61 0.41 4.48
N VAL A 72 -3.75 0.02 3.56
CA VAL A 72 -4.12 -0.47 2.24
C VAL A 72 -3.57 -1.89 2.06
N PRO A 73 -4.24 -2.79 1.33
CA PRO A 73 -3.73 -4.14 1.12
C PRO A 73 -2.57 -4.15 0.12
N GLY A 74 -1.59 -5.02 0.35
CA GLY A 74 -0.66 -5.49 -0.66
C GLY A 74 -1.10 -6.82 -1.25
N ASN A 75 -0.24 -7.46 -2.05
CA ASN A 75 -0.56 -8.76 -2.62
C ASN A 75 -0.51 -9.88 -1.58
N HIS A 76 0.36 -9.80 -0.59
CA HIS A 76 0.48 -10.83 0.44
C HIS A 76 -0.77 -10.96 1.30
N GLU A 77 -1.48 -9.89 1.60
CA GLU A 77 -2.76 -9.95 2.29
C GLU A 77 -3.82 -10.71 1.48
N LEU A 78 -3.76 -10.63 0.14
CA LEU A 78 -4.74 -11.23 -0.77
C LEU A 78 -4.43 -12.69 -1.12
N TRP A 79 -3.34 -13.24 -0.61
CA TRP A 79 -2.99 -14.64 -0.85
C TRP A 79 -3.94 -15.58 -0.14
N THR A 80 -4.49 -16.53 -0.90
CA THR A 80 -5.19 -17.68 -0.34
C THR A 80 -4.15 -18.67 0.16
N ILE A 81 -3.98 -18.76 1.47
CA ILE A 81 -3.04 -19.66 2.13
C ILE A 81 -3.78 -20.88 2.70
N PRO A 82 -3.09 -22.01 2.96
CA PRO A 82 -3.75 -23.22 3.49
C PRO A 82 -4.51 -23.00 4.79
N ASP A 83 -4.08 -22.05 5.63
CA ASP A 83 -4.72 -21.72 6.91
C ASP A 83 -5.85 -20.68 6.75
N ALA A 84 -6.16 -20.24 5.54
CA ALA A 84 -7.28 -19.32 5.30
C ALA A 84 -8.61 -20.06 5.57
N PRO A 85 -9.64 -19.35 6.05
CA PRO A 85 -10.97 -19.93 6.18
C PRO A 85 -11.41 -20.55 4.84
N PRO A 86 -12.00 -21.75 4.84
CA PRO A 86 -12.41 -22.42 3.61
C PRO A 86 -13.30 -21.54 2.73
N GLY A 87 -12.95 -21.40 1.46
CA GLY A 87 -13.72 -20.63 0.48
C GLY A 87 -13.42 -19.13 0.41
N LEU A 88 -12.69 -18.56 1.37
CA LEU A 88 -12.32 -17.13 1.30
C LEU A 88 -11.15 -16.92 0.34
N ARG A 89 -11.42 -16.20 -0.77
CA ARG A 89 -10.40 -15.77 -1.74
C ARG A 89 -10.93 -14.56 -2.54
N GLY A 90 -10.05 -13.87 -3.23
CA GLY A 90 -10.43 -12.73 -4.06
C GLY A 90 -11.10 -11.63 -3.28
N VAL A 91 -12.25 -11.15 -3.77
CA VAL A 91 -13.02 -10.07 -3.16
C VAL A 91 -13.51 -10.44 -1.76
N ASP A 92 -14.01 -11.67 -1.56
CA ASP A 92 -14.51 -12.11 -0.26
C ASP A 92 -13.40 -12.10 0.82
N LEU A 93 -12.18 -12.49 0.44
CA LEU A 93 -11.03 -12.39 1.34
C LEU A 93 -10.72 -10.92 1.65
N TYR A 94 -10.67 -10.06 0.64
CA TYR A 94 -10.43 -8.63 0.84
C TYR A 94 -11.47 -8.00 1.79
N GLU A 95 -12.75 -8.25 1.56
CA GLU A 95 -13.85 -7.73 2.41
C GLU A 95 -13.74 -8.24 3.85
N HIS A 96 -13.35 -9.50 4.04
CA HIS A 96 -13.07 -10.05 5.36
C HIS A 96 -11.94 -9.29 6.07
N LEU A 97 -10.85 -8.97 5.36
CA LEU A 97 -9.73 -8.21 5.91
C LEU A 97 -10.11 -6.76 6.23
N VAL A 98 -10.94 -6.12 5.40
CA VAL A 98 -11.54 -4.81 5.68
C VAL A 98 -12.37 -4.86 6.97
N GLY A 99 -13.17 -5.90 7.17
CA GLY A 99 -13.92 -6.13 8.40
C GLY A 99 -13.01 -6.21 9.64
N ILE A 100 -11.92 -6.95 9.55
CA ILE A 100 -10.90 -7.03 10.62
C ILE A 100 -10.30 -5.64 10.90
N ALA A 101 -9.88 -4.91 9.88
CA ALA A 101 -9.31 -3.57 10.03
C ALA A 101 -10.27 -2.63 10.76
N ARG A 102 -11.54 -2.60 10.34
CA ARG A 102 -12.59 -1.77 10.96
C ARG A 102 -12.87 -2.14 12.42
N ASN A 103 -12.82 -3.42 12.78
CA ASN A 103 -12.97 -3.87 14.17
C ASN A 103 -11.87 -3.34 15.09
N HIS A 104 -10.71 -2.97 14.53
CA HIS A 104 -9.61 -2.34 15.24
C HIS A 104 -9.56 -0.80 15.06
N GLY A 105 -10.57 -0.19 14.45
CA GLY A 105 -10.56 1.26 14.16
C GLY A 105 -9.56 1.69 13.09
N VAL A 106 -9.04 0.77 12.29
CA VAL A 106 -8.12 1.05 11.19
C VAL A 106 -8.91 1.51 9.97
N LEU A 107 -8.53 2.63 9.37
CA LEU A 107 -9.12 3.14 8.14
C LEU A 107 -8.60 2.35 6.92
N THR A 108 -9.51 2.07 6.01
CA THR A 108 -9.30 1.21 4.84
C THR A 108 -9.61 1.96 3.54
N PRO A 109 -9.29 1.41 2.37
CA PRO A 109 -9.72 1.98 1.09
C PRO A 109 -11.24 2.11 0.94
N GLU A 110 -12.02 1.37 1.71
CA GLU A 110 -13.49 1.35 1.62
C GLU A 110 -14.16 2.38 2.54
N ASP A 111 -13.38 3.09 3.35
CA ASP A 111 -13.88 4.12 4.25
C ASP A 111 -13.87 5.50 3.56
N PRO A 112 -14.64 6.49 4.04
CA PRO A 112 -14.52 7.87 3.58
C PRO A 112 -13.09 8.37 3.74
N TYR A 113 -12.57 9.05 2.73
CA TYR A 113 -11.23 9.62 2.79
C TYR A 113 -11.14 10.70 3.86
N PRO A 114 -10.31 10.55 4.91
CA PRO A 114 -10.18 11.54 5.97
C PRO A 114 -9.42 12.78 5.49
N VAL A 115 -9.80 13.92 6.03
CA VAL A 115 -9.01 15.16 5.91
C VAL A 115 -8.29 15.39 7.23
N VAL A 116 -7.00 15.63 7.17
CA VAL A 116 -6.15 15.90 8.32
C VAL A 116 -5.48 17.26 8.17
N GLU A 117 -5.32 17.97 9.28
CA GLU A 117 -4.55 19.21 9.32
C GLU A 117 -3.08 18.86 9.54
N LEU A 118 -2.25 19.11 8.53
CA LEU A 118 -0.81 19.02 8.62
C LEU A 118 -0.20 20.41 8.78
N ARG A 119 1.13 20.47 8.95
CA ARG A 119 1.86 21.73 9.13
C ARG A 119 1.59 22.73 8.00
N ASP A 120 1.46 22.27 6.77
CA ASP A 120 1.32 23.10 5.56
C ASP A 120 -0.14 23.24 5.12
N GLY A 121 -1.09 22.81 5.95
CA GLY A 121 -2.53 22.92 5.74
C GLY A 121 -3.26 21.56 5.61
N PRO A 122 -4.56 21.61 5.28
CA PRO A 122 -5.38 20.41 5.22
C PRO A 122 -5.01 19.54 4.02
N VAL A 123 -4.92 18.23 4.26
CA VAL A 123 -4.63 17.21 3.25
C VAL A 123 -5.66 16.09 3.37
N LEU A 124 -6.20 15.67 2.23
CA LEU A 124 -7.06 14.49 2.14
C LEU A 124 -6.18 13.25 1.97
N ILE A 125 -6.28 12.30 2.91
CA ILE A 125 -5.59 11.02 2.79
C ILE A 125 -6.49 10.08 1.99
N ALA A 126 -6.00 9.59 0.87
CA ALA A 126 -6.68 8.65 0.00
C ALA A 126 -6.01 7.27 0.02
N PRO A 127 -6.39 6.39 0.96
CA PRO A 127 -6.00 4.99 0.89
C PRO A 127 -6.68 4.35 -0.32
N LEU A 128 -5.88 3.74 -1.18
CA LEU A 128 -6.32 3.11 -2.42
C LEU A 128 -6.12 1.60 -2.33
N PHE A 129 -7.03 0.88 -2.97
CA PHE A 129 -6.81 -0.52 -3.28
C PHE A 129 -6.74 -0.68 -4.80
N LEU A 130 -5.54 -0.67 -5.32
CA LEU A 130 -5.25 -0.90 -6.72
C LEU A 130 -4.36 -2.13 -6.84
N LEU A 131 -4.51 -2.83 -7.96
CA LEU A 131 -3.75 -4.03 -8.27
C LEU A 131 -2.77 -3.76 -9.42
N TYR A 132 -2.31 -4.82 -10.06
CA TYR A 132 -1.57 -4.81 -11.31
C TYR A 132 -2.36 -5.53 -12.41
N ASP A 133 -2.10 -5.16 -13.65
CA ASP A 133 -2.71 -5.76 -14.85
C ASP A 133 -1.67 -6.17 -15.89
N TYR A 134 -0.43 -6.36 -15.44
CA TYR A 134 0.73 -6.69 -16.25
C TYR A 134 1.06 -5.64 -17.34
N SER A 135 0.45 -4.48 -17.32
CA SER A 135 0.68 -3.44 -18.33
C SER A 135 2.08 -2.83 -18.24
N PHE A 136 2.80 -2.97 -17.11
CA PHE A 136 4.22 -2.59 -17.00
C PHE A 136 5.18 -3.53 -17.73
N ARG A 137 4.67 -4.43 -18.57
CA ARG A 137 5.49 -5.24 -19.47
C ARG A 137 6.01 -4.42 -20.64
N PRO A 138 7.15 -4.81 -21.26
CA PRO A 138 7.59 -4.23 -22.52
C PRO A 138 6.54 -4.39 -23.62
N GLY A 139 6.39 -3.38 -24.49
CA GLY A 139 5.36 -3.36 -25.51
C GLY A 139 5.46 -4.49 -26.57
N HIS A 140 6.63 -5.11 -26.72
CA HIS A 140 6.82 -6.27 -27.61
C HIS A 140 6.44 -7.61 -26.98
N VAL A 141 6.10 -7.65 -25.68
CA VAL A 141 5.70 -8.88 -24.98
C VAL A 141 4.17 -8.94 -24.95
N PRO A 142 3.52 -9.91 -25.60
CA PRO A 142 2.07 -10.12 -25.52
C PRO A 142 1.63 -10.38 -24.09
N ARG A 143 0.35 -10.01 -23.75
CA ARG A 143 -0.18 -10.16 -22.40
C ARG A 143 -0.19 -11.62 -21.92
N ASP A 144 -0.57 -12.53 -22.77
CA ASP A 144 -0.65 -13.97 -22.51
C ASP A 144 0.72 -14.65 -22.40
N GLU A 145 1.79 -14.01 -22.88
CA GLU A 145 3.15 -14.52 -22.79
C GLU A 145 3.97 -13.97 -21.64
N VAL A 146 3.46 -12.95 -20.93
CA VAL A 146 4.22 -12.19 -19.93
C VAL A 146 4.83 -13.06 -18.82
N VAL A 147 4.08 -14.03 -18.32
CA VAL A 147 4.55 -14.96 -17.27
C VAL A 147 5.65 -15.88 -17.79
N ARG A 148 5.50 -16.40 -19.02
CA ARG A 148 6.53 -17.21 -19.67
C ARG A 148 7.80 -16.39 -19.91
N TRP A 149 7.66 -15.18 -20.46
CA TRP A 149 8.77 -14.27 -20.71
C TRP A 149 9.56 -13.92 -19.42
N ALA A 150 8.86 -13.68 -18.32
CA ALA A 150 9.52 -13.40 -17.04
C ALA A 150 10.29 -14.62 -16.51
N ARG A 151 9.72 -15.82 -16.62
CA ARG A 151 10.34 -17.08 -16.19
C ARG A 151 11.67 -17.39 -16.90
N GLU A 152 11.88 -16.91 -18.13
CA GLU A 152 13.15 -17.09 -18.86
C GLU A 152 14.35 -16.53 -18.09
N THR A 153 14.14 -15.50 -17.25
CA THR A 153 15.15 -14.94 -16.35
C THR A 153 14.97 -15.33 -14.91
N ARG A 154 14.16 -16.35 -14.63
CA ARG A 154 13.81 -16.81 -13.28
C ARG A 154 13.03 -15.77 -12.45
N ALA A 155 12.44 -14.76 -13.08
CA ALA A 155 11.49 -13.89 -12.40
C ALA A 155 10.16 -14.65 -12.25
N VAL A 156 9.77 -14.91 -11.00
CA VAL A 156 8.57 -15.66 -10.64
C VAL A 156 7.81 -14.88 -9.58
N CYS A 157 6.50 -14.74 -9.74
CA CYS A 157 5.62 -14.14 -8.76
C CYS A 157 4.69 -15.20 -8.16
N SER A 158 4.65 -15.29 -6.84
CA SER A 158 3.78 -16.22 -6.11
C SER A 158 2.29 -15.92 -6.32
N ASP A 159 1.95 -14.70 -6.69
CA ASP A 159 0.58 -14.29 -6.97
C ASP A 159 -0.06 -15.11 -8.08
N GLU A 160 0.75 -15.64 -9.02
CA GLU A 160 0.23 -16.49 -10.09
C GLU A 160 -0.49 -17.74 -9.58
N VAL A 161 -0.17 -18.16 -8.34
CA VAL A 161 -0.75 -19.34 -7.69
C VAL A 161 -1.62 -18.94 -6.51
N MET A 162 -1.27 -17.87 -5.79
CA MET A 162 -1.85 -17.59 -4.47
C MET A 162 -2.89 -16.46 -4.50
N LEU A 163 -2.82 -15.52 -5.48
CA LEU A 163 -3.74 -14.41 -5.58
C LEU A 163 -4.84 -14.73 -6.58
N HIS A 164 -6.04 -14.98 -6.08
CA HIS A 164 -7.22 -15.29 -6.89
C HIS A 164 -8.07 -14.03 -7.09
N PRO A 165 -8.62 -13.81 -8.30
CA PRO A 165 -9.40 -12.60 -8.58
C PRO A 165 -10.90 -12.74 -8.33
N ASP A 166 -11.40 -13.86 -7.81
CA ASP A 166 -12.84 -14.14 -7.69
C ASP A 166 -13.63 -12.97 -7.07
N PRO A 167 -14.81 -12.60 -7.58
CA PRO A 167 -15.54 -13.25 -8.69
C PRO A 167 -15.14 -12.74 -10.09
N TRP A 168 -14.11 -11.92 -10.21
CA TRP A 168 -13.63 -11.41 -11.49
C TRP A 168 -13.01 -12.54 -12.33
N PRO A 169 -13.12 -12.48 -13.68
CA PRO A 169 -12.58 -13.54 -14.55
C PRO A 169 -11.05 -13.62 -14.50
N ASP A 170 -10.39 -12.50 -14.22
CA ASP A 170 -8.94 -12.38 -14.12
C ASP A 170 -8.52 -11.17 -13.29
N ARG A 171 -7.21 -11.07 -12.99
CA ARG A 171 -6.64 -9.96 -12.22
C ARG A 171 -6.70 -8.63 -12.98
N ASP A 172 -6.62 -8.67 -14.30
CA ASP A 172 -6.68 -7.49 -15.17
C ASP A 172 -8.04 -6.80 -15.03
N SER A 173 -9.12 -7.58 -15.03
CA SER A 173 -10.49 -7.11 -14.85
C SER A 173 -10.72 -6.56 -13.44
N TRP A 174 -10.22 -7.25 -12.42
CA TRP A 174 -10.30 -6.75 -11.04
C TRP A 174 -9.51 -5.45 -10.86
N CYS A 175 -8.28 -5.39 -11.39
CA CYS A 175 -7.48 -4.16 -11.40
C CYS A 175 -8.20 -3.01 -12.10
N ALA A 176 -8.81 -3.25 -13.26
CA ALA A 176 -9.56 -2.25 -13.99
C ALA A 176 -10.72 -1.68 -13.15
N ALA A 177 -11.53 -2.56 -12.56
CA ALA A 177 -12.67 -2.15 -11.73
C ALA A 177 -12.21 -1.34 -10.50
N ARG A 178 -11.12 -1.75 -9.82
CA ARG A 178 -10.57 -1.01 -8.68
C ARG A 178 -10.03 0.37 -9.11
N CYS A 179 -9.40 0.47 -10.28
CA CYS A 179 -8.96 1.76 -10.81
C CYS A 179 -10.14 2.69 -11.15
N GLU A 180 -11.22 2.16 -11.71
CA GLU A 180 -12.42 2.93 -12.04
C GLU A 180 -13.10 3.46 -10.78
N ASP A 181 -13.29 2.61 -9.77
CA ASP A 181 -13.87 3.00 -8.48
C ASP A 181 -13.02 4.08 -7.78
N ALA A 182 -11.72 3.84 -7.63
CA ALA A 182 -10.81 4.78 -6.99
C ALA A 182 -10.76 6.12 -7.73
N ALA A 183 -10.75 6.11 -9.08
CA ALA A 183 -10.77 7.33 -9.88
C ALA A 183 -12.09 8.10 -9.71
N ALA A 184 -13.23 7.43 -9.63
CA ALA A 184 -14.54 8.05 -9.39
C ALA A 184 -14.59 8.70 -7.99
N ARG A 185 -14.11 8.01 -6.97
CA ARG A 185 -14.04 8.53 -5.59
C ARG A 185 -13.10 9.72 -5.47
N LEU A 186 -11.92 9.66 -6.09
CA LEU A 186 -10.97 10.79 -6.13
C LEU A 186 -11.55 11.99 -6.88
N ALA A 187 -12.28 11.76 -7.97
CA ALA A 187 -12.92 12.82 -8.74
C ALA A 187 -14.09 13.48 -7.98
N SER A 188 -14.73 12.76 -7.06
CA SER A 188 -15.81 13.30 -6.22
C SER A 188 -15.30 14.10 -5.01
N ALA A 189 -14.01 13.98 -4.68
CA ALA A 189 -13.39 14.75 -3.60
C ALA A 189 -13.15 16.21 -4.03
N PRO A 190 -13.07 17.18 -3.07
CA PRO A 190 -12.80 18.57 -3.40
C PRO A 190 -11.53 18.73 -4.24
N ALA A 191 -11.65 19.38 -5.40
CA ALA A 191 -10.56 19.44 -6.38
C ALA A 191 -9.34 20.26 -5.89
N ASP A 192 -9.59 21.31 -5.13
CA ASP A 192 -8.63 22.23 -4.55
C ASP A 192 -7.87 21.63 -3.35
N LEU A 193 -8.46 20.65 -2.67
CA LEU A 193 -7.83 20.01 -1.51
C LEU A 193 -6.70 19.09 -1.97
N PRO A 194 -5.44 19.28 -1.50
CA PRO A 194 -4.33 18.39 -1.82
C PRO A 194 -4.61 16.98 -1.32
N LYS A 195 -4.17 15.95 -2.08
CA LYS A 195 -4.38 14.55 -1.74
C LYS A 195 -3.05 13.84 -1.49
N LEU A 196 -2.98 13.09 -0.42
CA LEU A 196 -1.96 12.07 -0.22
C LEU A 196 -2.51 10.74 -0.77
N LEU A 197 -1.96 10.28 -1.88
CA LEU A 197 -2.35 8.99 -2.47
C LEU A 197 -1.54 7.88 -1.85
N VAL A 198 -2.20 6.90 -1.26
CA VAL A 198 -1.56 5.73 -0.65
C VAL A 198 -1.98 4.48 -1.40
N ASN A 199 -1.03 3.74 -1.94
CA ASN A 199 -1.27 2.46 -2.58
C ASN A 199 -0.09 1.51 -2.30
N HIS A 200 -0.29 0.20 -2.40
CA HIS A 200 0.83 -0.72 -2.24
C HIS A 200 1.79 -0.67 -3.43
N TYR A 201 1.25 -0.70 -4.65
CA TYR A 201 2.06 -0.64 -5.87
C TYR A 201 2.36 0.81 -6.28
N PRO A 202 3.51 1.10 -6.91
CA PRO A 202 3.78 2.42 -7.48
C PRO A 202 2.72 2.79 -8.54
N LEU A 203 2.30 4.06 -8.56
CA LEU A 203 1.32 4.56 -9.52
C LEU A 203 1.92 4.87 -10.89
N GLU A 204 3.24 4.94 -10.99
CA GLU A 204 3.99 5.28 -12.20
C GLU A 204 4.96 4.16 -12.59
N GLU A 205 4.89 3.69 -13.83
CA GLU A 205 5.77 2.62 -14.34
C GLU A 205 7.26 2.95 -14.17
N ARG A 206 7.61 4.23 -14.33
CA ARG A 206 9.01 4.70 -14.17
C ARG A 206 9.59 4.47 -12.77
N HIS A 207 8.75 4.30 -11.76
CA HIS A 207 9.18 4.01 -10.38
C HIS A 207 9.32 2.50 -10.12
N ALA A 208 8.75 1.65 -10.99
CA ALA A 208 8.85 0.19 -10.89
C ALA A 208 10.20 -0.31 -11.45
N VAL A 209 11.32 0.23 -10.97
CA VAL A 209 12.66 -0.14 -11.42
C VAL A 209 13.26 -1.19 -10.49
N LEU A 210 13.47 -2.41 -11.02
CA LEU A 210 13.97 -3.57 -10.28
C LEU A 210 15.30 -4.06 -10.90
N PRO A 211 16.45 -3.47 -10.55
CA PRO A 211 17.72 -3.78 -11.23
C PRO A 211 18.14 -5.26 -11.18
N ARG A 212 17.78 -5.97 -10.09
CA ARG A 212 18.15 -7.38 -9.89
C ARG A 212 17.20 -8.35 -10.59
N ILE A 213 15.92 -7.96 -10.77
CA ILE A 213 14.86 -8.80 -11.35
C ILE A 213 13.99 -7.99 -12.31
N PRO A 214 14.56 -7.39 -13.37
CA PRO A 214 13.83 -6.42 -14.20
C PRO A 214 12.58 -6.98 -14.86
N ARG A 215 12.52 -8.30 -15.11
CA ARG A 215 11.31 -8.93 -15.67
C ARG A 215 10.21 -9.20 -14.64
N PHE A 216 10.37 -8.72 -13.40
CA PHE A 216 9.30 -8.75 -12.38
C PHE A 216 8.36 -7.54 -12.47
N THR A 217 8.72 -6.49 -13.20
CA THR A 217 7.93 -5.25 -13.34
C THR A 217 6.46 -5.43 -13.72
N PRO A 218 6.05 -6.45 -14.52
CA PRO A 218 4.64 -6.65 -14.85
C PRO A 218 3.70 -6.84 -13.65
N TRP A 219 4.25 -7.27 -12.50
CA TRP A 219 3.49 -7.43 -11.25
C TRP A 219 3.55 -6.20 -10.34
N CYS A 220 4.11 -5.08 -10.79
CA CYS A 220 4.37 -3.92 -9.95
C CYS A 220 3.40 -2.76 -10.13
N GLY A 221 2.28 -2.96 -10.82
CA GLY A 221 1.27 -1.91 -10.99
C GLY A 221 0.60 -1.89 -12.35
N THR A 222 -0.03 -0.77 -12.66
CA THR A 222 -0.83 -0.60 -13.88
C THR A 222 -0.60 0.76 -14.54
N ARG A 223 -0.61 0.80 -15.88
CA ARG A 223 -0.57 2.06 -16.63
C ARG A 223 -1.85 2.90 -16.50
N ARG A 224 -2.93 2.34 -15.95
CA ARG A 224 -4.19 3.06 -15.71
C ARG A 224 -4.04 4.22 -14.71
N THR A 225 -3.02 4.15 -13.85
CA THR A 225 -2.75 5.15 -12.80
C THR A 225 -1.74 6.22 -13.21
N GLN A 226 -1.14 6.10 -14.40
CA GLN A 226 -0.16 7.09 -14.86
C GLN A 226 -0.76 8.49 -14.93
N GLY A 227 -0.05 9.46 -14.34
CA GLY A 227 -0.50 10.86 -14.28
C GLY A 227 -1.56 11.14 -13.21
N TRP A 228 -1.93 10.19 -12.35
CA TRP A 228 -2.91 10.43 -11.28
C TRP A 228 -2.47 11.49 -10.28
N HIS A 229 -1.17 11.62 -10.02
CA HIS A 229 -0.63 12.67 -9.17
C HIS A 229 -1.02 14.08 -9.65
N ARG A 230 -1.01 14.32 -10.97
CA ARG A 230 -1.48 15.59 -11.57
C ARG A 230 -3.01 15.65 -11.64
N ARG A 231 -3.63 14.55 -12.13
CA ARG A 231 -5.08 14.49 -12.33
C ARG A 231 -5.87 14.78 -11.06
N PHE A 232 -5.37 14.32 -9.92
CA PHE A 232 -6.08 14.39 -8.64
C PHE A 232 -5.43 15.34 -7.62
N ASN A 233 -4.56 16.24 -8.06
CA ASN A 233 -3.90 17.23 -7.19
C ASN A 233 -3.20 16.56 -5.99
N ALA A 234 -2.32 15.59 -6.27
CA ALA A 234 -1.57 14.92 -5.21
C ALA A 234 -0.46 15.82 -4.68
N CYS A 235 -0.35 15.93 -3.36
CA CYS A 235 0.80 16.55 -2.68
C CYS A 235 1.89 15.53 -2.33
N ALA A 236 1.54 14.24 -2.29
CA ALA A 236 2.50 13.14 -2.14
C ALA A 236 1.86 11.81 -2.59
N VAL A 237 2.73 10.83 -2.89
CA VAL A 237 2.35 9.43 -3.13
C VAL A 237 3.20 8.55 -2.22
N VAL A 238 2.55 7.64 -1.48
CA VAL A 238 3.21 6.64 -0.61
C VAL A 238 2.92 5.25 -1.16
N TYR A 239 3.96 4.45 -1.30
CA TYR A 239 3.84 3.08 -1.82
C TYR A 239 4.94 2.17 -1.25
N GLY A 240 4.86 0.88 -1.55
CA GLY A 240 5.80 -0.16 -1.17
C GLY A 240 6.11 -1.13 -2.30
N HIS A 241 6.05 -2.44 -2.02
CA HIS A 241 6.16 -3.55 -2.97
C HIS A 241 7.56 -3.80 -3.54
N LEU A 242 8.34 -2.76 -3.81
CA LEU A 242 9.61 -2.90 -4.51
C LEU A 242 10.77 -3.28 -3.58
N HIS A 243 10.63 -3.06 -2.27
CA HIS A 243 11.68 -3.19 -1.25
C HIS A 243 12.92 -2.37 -1.58
N ILE A 244 12.71 -1.20 -2.21
CA ILE A 244 13.76 -0.25 -2.61
C ILE A 244 13.39 1.12 -2.07
N ARG A 245 13.74 1.37 -0.79
CA ARG A 245 13.42 2.64 -0.12
C ARG A 245 14.06 3.81 -0.82
N ASP A 246 13.23 4.66 -1.37
CA ASP A 246 13.67 5.88 -2.05
C ASP A 246 12.55 6.93 -2.05
N THR A 247 12.89 8.13 -2.47
CA THR A 247 11.93 9.20 -2.78
C THR A 247 12.25 9.76 -4.15
N HIS A 248 11.35 9.54 -5.08
CA HIS A 248 11.44 10.10 -6.41
C HIS A 248 10.54 11.33 -6.53
N TRP A 249 11.01 12.37 -7.21
CA TRP A 249 10.23 13.56 -7.47
C TRP A 249 9.74 13.56 -8.92
N LEU A 250 8.44 13.79 -9.10
CA LEU A 250 7.83 13.90 -10.42
C LEU A 250 6.83 15.05 -10.41
N ASP A 251 7.03 16.04 -11.28
CA ASP A 251 6.19 17.23 -11.38
C ASP A 251 6.03 17.99 -10.04
N GLY A 252 7.07 17.99 -9.21
CA GLY A 252 7.04 18.59 -7.87
C GLY A 252 6.41 17.72 -6.77
N VAL A 253 5.89 16.53 -7.08
CA VAL A 253 5.26 15.63 -6.13
C VAL A 253 6.25 14.55 -5.70
N PRO A 254 6.45 14.31 -4.38
CA PRO A 254 7.29 13.21 -3.88
C PRO A 254 6.54 11.87 -3.94
N PHE A 255 7.19 10.88 -4.53
CA PHE A 255 6.77 9.48 -4.55
C PHE A 255 7.68 8.71 -3.60
N GLN A 256 7.13 8.28 -2.48
CA GLN A 256 7.89 7.73 -1.35
C GLN A 256 7.67 6.23 -1.24
N GLU A 257 8.70 5.46 -1.56
CA GLU A 257 8.75 4.03 -1.31
C GLU A 257 9.15 3.79 0.14
N VAL A 258 8.31 3.08 0.92
CA VAL A 258 8.43 3.01 2.39
C VAL A 258 8.57 1.59 2.92
N SER A 259 8.98 0.63 2.09
CA SER A 259 9.13 -0.77 2.49
C SER A 259 10.14 -0.97 3.61
N LEU A 260 9.85 -1.87 4.54
CA LEU A 260 10.85 -2.50 5.40
C LEU A 260 11.58 -3.59 4.61
N GLY A 261 10.82 -4.53 4.05
CA GLY A 261 11.30 -5.66 3.27
C GLY A 261 11.50 -6.93 4.10
N TYR A 262 11.95 -8.00 3.42
CA TYR A 262 12.25 -9.27 4.07
C TYR A 262 13.44 -9.18 5.04
N PRO A 263 13.56 -10.12 6.00
CA PRO A 263 14.78 -10.26 6.79
C PRO A 263 16.04 -10.30 5.89
N GLY A 264 17.02 -9.49 6.21
CA GLY A 264 18.24 -9.33 5.38
C GLY A 264 18.18 -8.21 4.33
N GLN A 265 17.02 -7.61 4.06
CA GLN A 265 16.89 -6.42 3.22
C GLN A 265 16.97 -5.11 4.01
N TRP A 266 16.96 -5.18 5.33
CA TRP A 266 17.10 -4.05 6.23
C TRP A 266 18.11 -4.35 7.36
N ASP A 267 18.74 -3.31 7.90
CA ASP A 267 19.74 -3.46 8.98
C ASP A 267 19.06 -3.52 10.33
N ARG A 268 18.96 -4.71 10.90
CA ARG A 268 18.35 -4.97 12.21
C ARG A 268 19.02 -4.21 13.37
N ARG A 269 20.32 -3.86 13.25
CA ARG A 269 21.03 -3.10 14.26
C ARG A 269 20.54 -1.66 14.36
N ARG A 270 19.99 -1.11 13.28
CA ARG A 270 19.35 0.21 13.28
C ARG A 270 17.97 0.18 13.92
N GLY A 271 17.37 -1.00 14.04
CA GLY A 271 15.99 -1.19 14.51
C GLY A 271 14.94 -0.69 13.54
N ILE A 272 13.69 -1.17 13.73
CA ILE A 272 12.57 -0.83 12.85
C ILE A 272 12.22 0.67 12.89
N ALA A 273 12.46 1.34 13.99
CA ALA A 273 12.21 2.79 14.13
C ALA A 273 12.95 3.63 13.09
N ALA A 274 14.15 3.20 12.66
CA ALA A 274 14.92 3.89 11.62
C ALA A 274 14.29 3.76 10.22
N TYR A 275 13.29 2.90 10.06
CA TYR A 275 12.57 2.67 8.81
C TYR A 275 11.18 3.31 8.82
N LEU A 276 10.71 3.77 9.98
CA LEU A 276 9.50 4.58 10.06
C LEU A 276 9.75 5.91 9.32
N ARG A 277 9.01 6.13 8.26
CA ARG A 277 9.19 7.30 7.37
C ARG A 277 8.16 8.38 7.74
N GLU A 278 8.63 9.56 8.10
CA GLU A 278 7.75 10.72 8.11
C GLU A 278 7.41 11.10 6.66
N VAL A 279 6.12 11.21 6.35
CA VAL A 279 5.64 11.52 5.00
C VAL A 279 5.90 12.99 4.71
N THR A 280 6.64 13.24 3.65
CA THR A 280 6.88 14.60 3.14
C THR A 280 5.80 14.94 2.13
N THR A 281 5.18 16.09 2.26
CA THR A 281 4.27 16.69 1.27
C THR A 281 4.99 17.79 0.51
N SER A 282 4.57 18.06 -0.73
CA SER A 282 5.12 19.13 -1.57
C SER A 282 4.46 20.46 -1.27
#